data_c14218a148c41eb8f9c817d8289330a4
#
_entry.id   c14218a148c41eb8f9c817d8289330a4
#
_cell.length_a   1.000
_cell.length_b   1.000
_cell.length_c   1.000
_cell.angle_alpha   90.00
_cell.angle_beta   90.00
_cell.angle_gamma   90.00
#
_symmetry.space_group_name_H-M   'P 1'
#
loop_
_entity.id
_entity.type
_entity.pdbx_description
1 polymer ?
#
loop_
_entity_poly.entity_id
_entity_poly.type
_entity_poly.pdbx_seq_one_letter_code
_entity_poly.pdbx_strand_id
1 'polypeptide(L)'
;TGHQRMADTWLQFREFVRRSEDLPVGFLVRGGCKHDPGDEVIAAYEAPFPNEASKAGARAFPLILPTSPEMPGASEGEQTLRALRADMRPKLIMWADSDPVLPLETGRRFAAAVGSELHHVIADAGHFLQEDDGPQIGAIIADWLRATP
;
A
#
# COMPACT_ATOMS: atom_id res chain seq x y z
N THR A 1 17.59 1.07 2.90
CA THR A 1 17.90 -0.30 2.44
C THR A 1 16.75 -0.79 1.59
N GLY A 2 17.02 -1.54 0.51
CA GLY A 2 16.02 -2.10 -0.41
C GLY A 2 15.20 -3.25 0.18
N HIS A 3 15.49 -3.63 1.41
CA HIS A 3 14.66 -4.49 2.24
C HIS A 3 14.22 -3.69 3.47
N GLN A 4 12.99 -3.91 3.92
CA GLN A 4 12.48 -3.28 5.14
C GLN A 4 12.30 -4.36 6.21
N ARG A 5 12.56 -3.98 7.47
CA ARG A 5 12.06 -4.77 8.59
C ARG A 5 10.53 -4.60 8.61
N MET A 6 9.85 -5.62 8.12
CA MET A 6 8.39 -5.63 8.06
C MET A 6 7.80 -5.77 9.45
N ALA A 7 6.64 -5.16 9.66
CA ALA A 7 5.87 -5.35 10.88
C ALA A 7 5.38 -6.81 10.99
N ASP A 8 5.19 -7.29 12.22
CA ASP A 8 4.71 -8.66 12.46
C ASP A 8 3.36 -8.93 11.81
N THR A 9 2.47 -7.94 11.77
CA THR A 9 1.18 -8.00 11.07
C THR A 9 1.35 -8.27 9.57
N TRP A 10 2.33 -7.64 8.93
CA TRP A 10 2.63 -7.90 7.52
C TRP A 10 3.21 -9.30 7.29
N LEU A 11 4.08 -9.79 8.19
CA LEU A 11 4.62 -11.14 8.11
C LEU A 11 3.52 -12.19 8.29
N GLN A 12 2.55 -11.94 9.17
CA GLN A 12 1.37 -12.79 9.35
C GLN A 12 0.50 -12.79 8.08
N PHE A 13 0.27 -11.63 7.47
CA PHE A 13 -0.44 -11.51 6.19
C PHE A 13 0.27 -12.29 5.07
N ARG A 14 1.59 -12.14 4.94
CA ARG A 14 2.40 -12.91 3.97
C ARG A 14 2.26 -14.41 4.16
N GLU A 15 2.30 -14.88 5.39
CA GLU A 15 2.13 -16.31 5.71
C GLU A 15 0.70 -16.78 5.44
N PHE A 16 -0.30 -15.97 5.73
CA PHE A 16 -1.69 -16.23 5.35
C PHE A 16 -1.84 -16.41 3.84
N VAL A 17 -1.31 -15.48 3.03
CA VAL A 17 -1.35 -15.58 1.56
C VAL A 17 -0.64 -16.84 1.07
N ARG A 18 0.51 -17.19 1.65
CA ARG A 18 1.27 -18.39 1.29
C ARG A 18 0.49 -19.68 1.52
N ARG A 19 -0.32 -19.75 2.59
CA ARG A 19 -1.08 -20.94 2.99
C ARG A 19 -2.48 -21.02 2.38
N SER A 20 -3.02 -19.90 1.90
CA SER A 20 -4.37 -19.89 1.34
C SER A 20 -4.45 -20.73 0.07
N GLU A 21 -5.37 -21.68 0.00
CA GLU A 21 -5.65 -22.43 -1.23
C GLU A 21 -6.33 -21.54 -2.26
N ASP A 22 -7.32 -20.78 -1.82
CA ASP A 22 -7.98 -19.72 -2.58
C ASP A 22 -7.85 -18.38 -1.84
N LEU A 23 -7.30 -17.36 -2.51
CA LEU A 23 -7.10 -16.05 -1.90
C LEU A 23 -8.43 -15.28 -1.80
N PRO A 24 -8.96 -15.00 -0.60
CA PRO A 24 -10.25 -14.34 -0.42
C PRO A 24 -10.11 -12.82 -0.62
N VAL A 25 -10.08 -12.36 -1.88
CA VAL A 25 -9.81 -10.96 -2.24
C VAL A 25 -10.78 -10.00 -1.55
N GLY A 26 -12.09 -10.24 -1.68
CA GLY A 26 -13.10 -9.37 -1.07
C GLY A 26 -12.98 -9.28 0.45
N PHE A 27 -12.69 -10.39 1.12
CA PHE A 27 -12.45 -10.39 2.57
C PHE A 27 -11.21 -9.55 2.94
N LEU A 28 -10.13 -9.64 2.17
CA LEU A 28 -8.90 -8.86 2.42
C LEU A 28 -9.13 -7.37 2.19
N VAL A 29 -9.88 -6.99 1.15
CA VAL A 29 -10.23 -5.59 0.89
C VAL A 29 -11.09 -5.05 2.02
N ARG A 30 -12.17 -5.75 2.38
CA ARG A 30 -13.07 -5.35 3.48
C ARG A 30 -12.33 -5.18 4.80
N GLY A 31 -11.44 -6.13 5.12
CA GLY A 31 -10.62 -6.08 6.35
C GLY A 31 -9.53 -5.01 6.33
N GLY A 32 -9.16 -4.50 5.17
CA GLY A 32 -8.19 -3.41 5.02
C GLY A 32 -8.82 -2.02 5.04
N CYS A 33 -10.13 -1.88 4.80
CA CYS A 33 -10.86 -0.63 4.97
C CYS A 33 -11.09 -0.33 6.46
N LYS A 34 -11.21 0.94 6.82
CA LYS A 34 -11.61 1.38 8.17
C LYS A 34 -13.13 1.24 8.33
N HIS A 35 -13.87 1.58 7.29
CA HIS A 35 -15.32 1.45 7.21
C HIS A 35 -15.70 0.31 6.27
N ASP A 36 -16.90 -0.25 6.44
CA ASP A 36 -17.40 -1.26 5.50
C ASP A 36 -17.69 -0.60 4.14
N PRO A 37 -16.98 -0.95 3.07
CA PRO A 37 -17.18 -0.35 1.76
C PRO A 37 -18.48 -0.77 1.07
N GLY A 38 -19.19 -1.78 1.61
CA GLY A 38 -20.40 -2.34 1.05
C GLY A 38 -20.17 -3.43 0.01
N ASP A 39 -21.22 -4.22 -0.22
CA ASP A 39 -21.12 -5.44 -1.06
C ASP A 39 -20.87 -5.12 -2.55
N GLU A 40 -21.35 -3.99 -3.06
CA GLU A 40 -21.11 -3.58 -4.45
C GLU A 40 -19.65 -3.29 -4.71
N VAL A 41 -18.97 -2.60 -3.80
CA VAL A 41 -17.53 -2.33 -3.87
C VAL A 41 -16.75 -3.63 -3.78
N ILE A 42 -17.09 -4.50 -2.84
CA ILE A 42 -16.43 -5.81 -2.72
C ILE A 42 -16.59 -6.64 -3.99
N ALA A 43 -17.77 -6.70 -4.57
CA ALA A 43 -18.01 -7.39 -5.82
C ALA A 43 -17.18 -6.81 -6.99
N ALA A 44 -16.99 -5.50 -7.02
CA ALA A 44 -16.11 -4.86 -8.01
C ALA A 44 -14.65 -5.27 -7.86
N TYR A 45 -14.14 -5.40 -6.62
CA TYR A 45 -12.78 -5.90 -6.35
C TYR A 45 -12.61 -7.39 -6.68
N GLU A 46 -13.67 -8.20 -6.56
CA GLU A 46 -13.64 -9.62 -6.89
C GLU A 46 -13.82 -9.89 -8.38
N ALA A 47 -14.48 -9.00 -9.12
CA ALA A 47 -14.80 -9.18 -10.55
C ALA A 47 -13.59 -9.53 -11.44
N PRO A 48 -12.36 -9.01 -11.24
CA PRO A 48 -11.18 -9.39 -12.02
C PRO A 48 -10.69 -10.81 -11.73
N PHE A 49 -11.21 -11.48 -10.71
CA PHE A 49 -10.71 -12.75 -10.19
C PHE A 49 -11.74 -13.89 -10.27
N PRO A 50 -12.18 -14.29 -11.49
CA PRO A 50 -13.23 -15.32 -11.64
C PRO A 50 -12.81 -16.72 -11.20
N ASN A 51 -11.52 -16.95 -10.97
CA ASN A 51 -10.97 -18.22 -10.51
C ASN A 51 -9.59 -18.01 -9.85
N GLU A 52 -9.05 -19.07 -9.21
CA GLU A 52 -7.78 -19.00 -8.51
C GLU A 52 -6.59 -18.64 -9.43
N ALA A 53 -6.58 -19.11 -10.66
CA ALA A 53 -5.50 -18.79 -11.61
C ALA A 53 -5.39 -17.29 -11.90
N SER A 54 -6.53 -16.57 -11.93
CA SER A 54 -6.55 -15.12 -12.11
C SER A 54 -5.97 -14.34 -10.93
N LYS A 55 -5.87 -14.96 -9.75
CA LYS A 55 -5.30 -14.37 -8.52
C LYS A 55 -3.78 -14.52 -8.41
N ALA A 56 -3.13 -15.12 -9.40
CA ALA A 56 -1.69 -15.44 -9.34
C ALA A 56 -0.82 -14.21 -9.01
N GLY A 57 -1.11 -13.05 -9.62
CA GLY A 57 -0.40 -11.79 -9.34
C GLY A 57 -0.62 -11.28 -7.91
N ALA A 58 -1.86 -11.26 -7.44
CA ALA A 58 -2.21 -10.85 -6.07
C ALA A 58 -1.55 -11.77 -5.02
N ARG A 59 -1.50 -13.07 -5.29
CA ARG A 59 -0.83 -14.07 -4.44
C ARG A 59 0.70 -13.90 -4.45
N ALA A 60 1.31 -13.68 -5.60
CA ALA A 60 2.75 -13.58 -5.73
C ALA A 60 3.30 -12.29 -5.08
N PHE A 61 2.57 -11.18 -5.18
CA PHE A 61 3.05 -9.85 -4.80
C PHE A 61 3.63 -9.79 -3.36
N PRO A 62 2.94 -10.20 -2.28
CA PRO A 62 3.51 -10.17 -0.94
C PRO A 62 4.67 -11.16 -0.76
N LEU A 63 4.77 -12.20 -1.58
CA LEU A 63 5.82 -13.22 -1.46
C LEU A 63 7.14 -12.78 -2.07
N ILE A 64 7.11 -11.93 -3.11
CA ILE A 64 8.32 -11.44 -3.78
C ILE A 64 8.94 -10.21 -3.12
N LEU A 65 8.25 -9.55 -2.16
CA LEU A 65 8.82 -8.42 -1.45
C LEU A 65 10.04 -8.85 -0.63
N PRO A 66 11.22 -8.23 -0.83
CA PRO A 66 12.43 -8.62 -0.12
C PRO A 66 12.34 -8.31 1.37
N THR A 67 12.58 -9.31 2.21
CA THR A 67 12.68 -9.18 3.67
C THR A 67 14.12 -9.32 4.17
N SER A 68 15.06 -9.65 3.27
CA SER A 68 16.50 -9.66 3.56
C SER A 68 17.30 -9.12 2.36
N PRO A 69 18.54 -8.67 2.56
CA PRO A 69 19.39 -8.13 1.49
C PRO A 69 19.72 -9.13 0.39
N GLU A 70 19.68 -10.41 0.72
CA GLU A 70 20.05 -11.51 -0.20
C GLU A 70 18.90 -11.92 -1.12
N MET A 71 17.69 -11.46 -0.84
CA MET A 71 16.53 -11.80 -1.66
C MET A 71 16.57 -11.07 -3.02
N PRO A 72 16.10 -11.75 -4.09
CA PRO A 72 15.90 -11.08 -5.38
C PRO A 72 15.05 -9.80 -5.23
N GLY A 73 15.43 -8.74 -5.93
CA GLY A 73 14.72 -7.45 -5.87
C GLY A 73 15.23 -6.50 -4.76
N ALA A 74 16.01 -6.96 -3.77
CA ALA A 74 16.51 -6.09 -2.69
C ALA A 74 17.44 -5.00 -3.22
N SER A 75 18.38 -5.36 -4.09
CA SER A 75 19.32 -4.43 -4.74
C SER A 75 18.59 -3.39 -5.61
N GLU A 76 17.60 -3.83 -6.39
CA GLU A 76 16.76 -2.99 -7.23
C GLU A 76 15.91 -2.02 -6.37
N GLY A 77 15.38 -2.51 -5.26
CA GLY A 77 14.66 -1.68 -4.29
C GLY A 77 15.55 -0.58 -3.70
N GLU A 78 16.81 -0.87 -3.38
CA GLU A 78 17.79 0.14 -2.93
C GLU A 78 18.09 1.17 -4.02
N GLN A 79 18.28 0.74 -5.26
CA GLN A 79 18.51 1.64 -6.39
C GLN A 79 17.30 2.56 -6.60
N THR A 80 16.09 2.01 -6.57
CA THR A 80 14.84 2.76 -6.69
C THR A 80 14.71 3.80 -5.57
N LEU A 81 15.01 3.45 -4.33
CA LEU A 81 14.95 4.39 -3.21
C LEU A 81 15.97 5.52 -3.37
N ARG A 82 17.19 5.22 -3.81
CA ARG A 82 18.20 6.24 -4.13
C ARG A 82 17.73 7.17 -5.25
N ALA A 83 17.15 6.62 -6.31
CA ALA A 83 16.61 7.41 -7.42
C ALA A 83 15.47 8.33 -6.98
N LEU A 84 14.51 7.80 -6.19
CA LEU A 84 13.41 8.61 -5.63
C LEU A 84 13.90 9.73 -4.73
N ARG A 85 14.95 9.49 -3.94
CA ARG A 85 15.56 10.51 -3.08
C ARG A 85 16.27 11.60 -3.88
N ALA A 86 16.90 11.25 -4.99
CA ALA A 86 17.59 12.19 -5.88
C ALA A 86 16.65 12.94 -6.82
N ASP A 87 15.43 12.47 -6.99
CA ASP A 87 14.43 13.07 -7.86
C ASP A 87 13.94 14.39 -7.25
N MET A 88 14.15 15.49 -7.97
CA MET A 88 13.79 16.85 -7.54
C MET A 88 12.36 17.24 -7.91
N ARG A 89 11.61 16.39 -8.62
CA ARG A 89 10.21 16.66 -8.93
C ARG A 89 9.38 16.72 -7.65
N PRO A 90 8.36 17.58 -7.59
CA PRO A 90 7.47 17.65 -6.44
C PRO A 90 6.86 16.28 -6.10
N LYS A 91 6.73 15.99 -4.82
CA LYS A 91 6.16 14.74 -4.31
C LYS A 91 5.00 15.07 -3.37
N LEU A 92 3.85 14.47 -3.58
CA LEU A 92 2.74 14.50 -2.64
C LEU A 92 2.68 13.14 -1.92
N ILE A 93 2.84 13.14 -0.61
CA ILE A 93 2.78 11.93 0.21
C ILE A 93 1.62 12.06 1.19
N MET A 94 0.69 11.12 1.11
CA MET A 94 -0.47 11.00 1.98
C MET A 94 -0.47 9.60 2.62
N TRP A 95 -1.02 9.50 3.82
CA TRP A 95 -1.07 8.23 4.54
C TRP A 95 -2.30 8.15 5.43
N ALA A 96 -2.88 6.96 5.54
CA ALA A 96 -3.99 6.69 6.45
C ALA A 96 -3.51 6.62 7.90
N ASP A 97 -4.31 7.11 8.84
CA ASP A 97 -3.98 7.06 10.28
C ASP A 97 -4.27 5.70 10.92
N SER A 98 -5.19 4.94 10.34
CA SER A 98 -5.69 3.67 10.89
C SER A 98 -5.32 2.44 10.03
N ASP A 99 -4.29 2.53 9.16
CA ASP A 99 -3.86 1.42 8.30
C ASP A 99 -3.33 0.24 9.17
N PRO A 100 -4.00 -0.93 9.15
CA PRO A 100 -3.59 -2.10 9.93
C PRO A 100 -2.37 -2.81 9.34
N VAL A 101 -2.04 -2.57 8.05
CA VAL A 101 -0.95 -3.24 7.33
C VAL A 101 0.32 -2.40 7.34
N LEU A 102 0.19 -1.11 7.03
CA LEU A 102 1.27 -0.14 6.97
C LEU A 102 0.98 1.04 7.90
N PRO A 103 1.29 0.94 9.20
CA PRO A 103 1.02 1.98 10.18
C PRO A 103 1.56 3.36 9.79
N LEU A 104 0.94 4.43 10.26
CA LEU A 104 1.30 5.82 9.96
C LEU A 104 2.81 6.12 10.09
N GLU A 105 3.47 5.50 11.07
CA GLU A 105 4.92 5.62 11.24
C GLU A 105 5.71 5.10 10.04
N THR A 106 5.19 4.13 9.30
CA THR A 106 5.79 3.67 8.04
C THR A 106 5.74 4.76 6.98
N GLY A 107 4.62 5.49 6.88
CA GLY A 107 4.49 6.65 5.99
C GLY A 107 5.48 7.76 6.31
N ARG A 108 5.66 8.09 7.60
CA ARG A 108 6.64 9.09 8.05
C ARG A 108 8.07 8.69 7.68
N ARG A 109 8.43 7.43 7.93
CA ARG A 109 9.76 6.90 7.56
C ARG A 109 9.98 6.86 6.05
N PHE A 110 8.95 6.50 5.28
CA PHE A 110 9.02 6.52 3.82
C PHE A 110 9.22 7.94 3.29
N ALA A 111 8.44 8.92 3.76
CA ALA A 111 8.59 10.32 3.38
C ALA A 111 10.03 10.82 3.62
N ALA A 112 10.57 10.59 4.81
CA ALA A 112 11.95 10.94 5.14
C ALA A 112 12.97 10.21 4.24
N ALA A 113 12.75 8.94 3.94
CA ALA A 113 13.65 8.15 3.10
C ALA A 113 13.75 8.65 1.67
N VAL A 114 12.64 9.18 1.11
CA VAL A 114 12.61 9.77 -0.25
C VAL A 114 12.94 11.27 -0.28
N GLY A 115 13.40 11.83 0.86
CA GLY A 115 13.78 13.24 0.95
C GLY A 115 12.59 14.20 0.87
N SER A 116 11.45 13.80 1.42
CA SER A 116 10.20 14.57 1.45
C SER A 116 9.60 14.57 2.86
N GLU A 117 8.43 15.14 3.00
CA GLU A 117 7.64 15.09 4.23
C GLU A 117 6.30 14.37 4.00
N LEU A 118 5.66 13.98 5.09
CA LEU A 118 4.28 13.47 5.06
C LEU A 118 3.35 14.70 5.01
N HIS A 119 2.75 14.95 3.85
CA HIS A 119 1.97 16.16 3.59
C HIS A 119 0.58 16.11 4.23
N HIS A 120 -0.08 14.97 4.12
CA HIS A 120 -1.42 14.78 4.67
C HIS A 120 -1.56 13.43 5.36
N VAL A 121 -2.23 13.45 6.50
CA VAL A 121 -2.75 12.26 7.17
C VAL A 121 -4.24 12.20 6.87
N ILE A 122 -4.68 11.12 6.24
CA ILE A 122 -6.09 10.85 6.00
C ILE A 122 -6.65 10.23 7.27
N ALA A 123 -7.47 11.00 7.97
CA ALA A 123 -8.03 10.59 9.24
C ALA A 123 -9.14 9.56 9.05
N ASP A 124 -9.26 8.64 10.01
CA ASP A 124 -10.30 7.61 10.04
C ASP A 124 -10.33 6.74 8.76
N ALA A 125 -9.14 6.48 8.18
CA ALA A 125 -8.95 5.69 6.98
C ALA A 125 -8.00 4.52 7.22
N GLY A 126 -8.27 3.39 6.57
CA GLY A 126 -7.48 2.16 6.62
C GLY A 126 -6.50 2.00 5.46
N HIS A 127 -6.15 0.75 5.15
CA HIS A 127 -5.22 0.42 4.07
C HIS A 127 -5.76 0.79 2.69
N PHE A 128 -7.05 0.62 2.47
CA PHE A 128 -7.76 1.04 1.27
C PHE A 128 -8.38 2.43 1.48
N LEU A 129 -7.53 3.41 1.79
CA LEU A 129 -7.94 4.77 2.13
C LEU A 129 -8.78 5.44 1.03
N GLN A 130 -8.65 5.03 -0.22
CA GLN A 130 -9.47 5.52 -1.33
C GLN A 130 -10.93 5.10 -1.24
N GLU A 131 -11.23 4.01 -0.54
CA GLU A 131 -12.59 3.56 -0.26
C GLU A 131 -13.17 4.28 0.97
N ASP A 132 -12.30 4.58 1.94
CA ASP A 132 -12.72 5.27 3.17
C ASP A 132 -12.96 6.77 2.95
N ASP A 133 -12.08 7.45 2.20
CA ASP A 133 -12.21 8.90 1.94
C ASP A 133 -11.66 9.33 0.56
N GLY A 134 -12.05 8.64 -0.50
CA GLY A 134 -11.68 8.96 -1.87
C GLY A 134 -11.98 10.40 -2.30
N PRO A 135 -13.15 10.99 -1.97
CA PRO A 135 -13.47 12.38 -2.32
C PRO A 135 -12.46 13.39 -1.75
N GLN A 136 -12.06 13.27 -0.47
CA GLN A 136 -11.08 14.16 0.15
C GLN A 136 -9.70 13.98 -0.51
N ILE A 137 -9.28 12.75 -0.72
CA ILE A 137 -8.01 12.43 -1.39
C ILE A 137 -7.98 13.05 -2.79
N GLY A 138 -9.06 12.90 -3.56
CA GLY A 138 -9.19 13.48 -4.88
C GLY A 138 -9.10 15.00 -4.87
N ALA A 139 -9.73 15.66 -3.90
CA ALA A 139 -9.66 17.11 -3.73
C ALA A 139 -8.22 17.56 -3.41
N ILE A 140 -7.54 16.91 -2.47
CA ILE A 140 -6.14 17.21 -2.11
C ILE A 140 -5.22 17.08 -3.33
N ILE A 141 -5.35 15.99 -4.10
CA ILE A 141 -4.56 15.79 -5.33
C ILE A 141 -4.81 16.89 -6.34
N ALA A 142 -6.08 17.24 -6.56
CA ALA A 142 -6.45 18.28 -7.52
C ALA A 142 -5.90 19.65 -7.13
N ASP A 143 -5.95 20.00 -5.84
CA ASP A 143 -5.40 21.24 -5.33
C ASP A 143 -3.88 21.28 -5.44
N TRP A 144 -3.22 20.19 -5.09
CA TRP A 144 -1.77 20.06 -5.21
C TRP A 144 -1.31 20.21 -6.67
N LEU A 145 -1.99 19.56 -7.62
CA LEU A 145 -1.67 19.68 -9.05
C LEU A 145 -1.85 21.11 -9.59
N ARG A 146 -2.83 21.86 -9.08
CA ARG A 146 -3.02 23.27 -9.47
C ARG A 146 -1.93 24.19 -8.88
N ALA A 147 -1.44 23.85 -7.70
CA ALA A 147 -0.43 24.65 -6.99
C ALA A 147 1.01 24.31 -7.42
N THR A 148 1.21 23.16 -8.06
CA THR A 148 2.54 22.68 -8.47
C THR A 148 2.78 23.04 -9.93
N PRO A 149 3.83 23.82 -10.25
CA PRO A 149 4.14 24.25 -11.61
C PRO A 149 4.62 23.10 -12.51
#